data_9f86f8797fae3daf0a6a38bf2ff8eb3a
#
_entry.id   9f86f8797fae3daf0a6a38bf2ff8eb3a
#
_cell.length_a   1.000
_cell.length_b   1.000
_cell.length_c   1.000
_cell.angle_alpha   90.00
_cell.angle_beta   90.00
_cell.angle_gamma   90.00
#
_symmetry.space_group_name_H-M   'P 1'
#
loop_
_entity.id
_entity.type
_entity.pdbx_description
1 polymer ?
#
loop_
_entity_poly.entity_id
_entity_poly.type
_entity_poly.pdbx_seq_one_letter_code
_entity_poly.pdbx_strand_id
1 'polypeptide(L)'
;MKTLQKIAIPFSIGVLGLMILNSCSTGIPKGATAVKNFKADKYLGKWYEIARFDYKFEKDMDNVTATYSQNPNGTIRVDNKGYNYVKKEWKESIGEAKFVKDKNEARLKVSFFKPIWAGYNVIDIDENYQYALVAGSSLKYLWILSRTKEIPESIRQRFLEKAKNIGYNTDELIWVRHN
;
A
#
# COMPACT_ATOMS: atom_id res chain seq x y z
N MET A 1 -68.90 5.80 16.23
CA MET A 1 -68.18 5.59 14.97
C MET A 1 -66.86 6.27 15.08
N LYS A 2 -65.76 5.54 15.29
CA LYS A 2 -64.39 6.09 15.39
C LYS A 2 -63.67 5.84 14.07
N THR A 3 -63.31 6.93 13.40
CA THR A 3 -62.61 6.92 12.11
C THR A 3 -61.12 6.61 12.35
N LEU A 4 -60.64 5.44 11.84
CA LEU A 4 -59.23 5.13 11.82
C LEU A 4 -58.56 5.90 10.69
N GLN A 5 -57.68 6.83 11.06
CA GLN A 5 -56.73 7.46 10.12
C GLN A 5 -55.60 6.46 9.84
N LYS A 6 -55.44 6.08 8.58
CA LYS A 6 -54.30 5.33 8.08
C LYS A 6 -53.11 6.29 7.91
N ILE A 7 -52.09 6.10 8.75
CA ILE A 7 -50.80 6.78 8.59
C ILE A 7 -50.02 6.03 7.51
N ALA A 8 -49.84 6.63 6.36
CA ALA A 8 -48.94 6.17 5.32
C ALA A 8 -47.50 6.58 5.66
N ILE A 9 -46.64 5.65 5.96
CA ILE A 9 -45.19 5.86 6.13
C ILE A 9 -44.57 5.84 4.72
N PRO A 10 -43.90 6.90 4.26
CA PRO A 10 -43.16 6.84 3.00
C PRO A 10 -41.90 6.00 3.21
N PHE A 11 -41.82 4.88 2.49
CA PHE A 11 -40.65 4.02 2.39
C PHE A 11 -39.67 4.71 1.44
N SER A 12 -38.83 5.60 1.95
CA SER A 12 -37.69 6.12 1.21
C SER A 12 -36.56 5.09 1.21
N ILE A 13 -36.52 4.28 0.15
CA ILE A 13 -35.38 3.43 -0.17
C ILE A 13 -34.24 4.37 -0.57
N GLY A 14 -33.39 4.68 0.39
CA GLY A 14 -32.14 5.40 0.15
C GLY A 14 -31.23 4.52 -0.71
N VAL A 15 -31.02 4.93 -1.95
CA VAL A 15 -29.93 4.42 -2.81
C VAL A 15 -28.61 4.92 -2.21
N LEU A 16 -28.13 4.22 -1.18
CA LEU A 16 -26.83 4.42 -0.58
C LEU A 16 -26.08 3.08 -0.66
N GLY A 17 -25.44 2.83 -1.76
CA GLY A 17 -24.73 1.57 -1.79
C GLY A 17 -24.15 1.11 -3.10
N LEU A 18 -23.45 1.96 -3.88
CA LEU A 18 -22.70 1.42 -5.04
C LEU A 18 -21.37 2.14 -5.36
N MET A 19 -20.72 2.75 -4.38
CA MET A 19 -19.41 3.40 -4.65
C MET A 19 -18.23 2.86 -3.84
N ILE A 20 -18.30 1.66 -3.26
CA ILE A 20 -17.21 1.14 -2.41
C ILE A 20 -16.56 -0.14 -2.99
N LEU A 21 -16.89 -0.58 -4.19
CA LEU A 21 -16.39 -1.88 -4.68
C LEU A 21 -15.04 -1.84 -5.42
N ASN A 22 -14.44 -0.67 -5.67
CA ASN A 22 -13.16 -0.60 -6.38
C ASN A 22 -11.92 -0.53 -5.47
N SER A 23 -12.06 -0.47 -4.15
CA SER A 23 -10.94 -0.29 -3.21
C SER A 23 -10.44 -1.58 -2.54
N CYS A 24 -11.14 -2.69 -2.68
CA CYS A 24 -10.79 -3.99 -2.05
C CYS A 24 -10.09 -4.97 -3.01
N SER A 25 -9.49 -4.51 -4.09
CA SER A 25 -8.77 -5.39 -4.99
C SER A 25 -7.41 -5.79 -4.43
N THR A 26 -7.20 -7.09 -4.26
CA THR A 26 -5.89 -7.67 -3.91
C THR A 26 -5.11 -8.08 -5.16
N GLY A 27 -5.46 -7.52 -6.31
CA GLY A 27 -4.82 -7.78 -7.60
C GLY A 27 -3.41 -7.23 -7.72
N ILE A 28 -2.86 -7.38 -8.91
CA ILE A 28 -1.62 -6.77 -9.36
C ILE A 28 -1.92 -6.04 -10.67
N PRO A 29 -1.32 -4.87 -10.97
CA PRO A 29 -1.55 -4.16 -12.22
C PRO A 29 -1.22 -5.04 -13.44
N LYS A 30 -1.98 -4.85 -14.53
CA LYS A 30 -1.70 -5.52 -15.80
C LYS A 30 -0.28 -5.14 -16.26
N GLY A 31 0.52 -6.12 -16.66
CA GLY A 31 1.92 -5.93 -17.06
C GLY A 31 2.92 -6.01 -15.90
N ALA A 32 2.48 -5.93 -14.65
CA ALA A 32 3.35 -6.16 -13.50
C ALA A 32 3.41 -7.64 -13.15
N THR A 33 4.59 -8.08 -12.68
CA THR A 33 4.82 -9.44 -12.18
C THR A 33 5.50 -9.35 -10.83
N ALA A 34 4.97 -10.05 -9.83
CA ALA A 34 5.58 -10.12 -8.52
C ALA A 34 6.85 -10.98 -8.54
N VAL A 35 7.80 -10.63 -7.71
CA VAL A 35 9.06 -11.35 -7.54
C VAL A 35 8.79 -12.80 -7.12
N LYS A 36 9.45 -13.74 -7.80
CA LYS A 36 9.46 -15.17 -7.46
C LYS A 36 10.65 -15.52 -6.55
N ASN A 37 10.57 -16.67 -5.88
CA ASN A 37 11.57 -17.11 -4.90
C ASN A 37 11.81 -16.09 -3.78
N PHE A 38 10.75 -15.37 -3.42
CA PHE A 38 10.78 -14.33 -2.40
C PHE A 38 11.09 -14.90 -1.02
N LYS A 39 12.02 -14.26 -0.31
CA LYS A 39 12.42 -14.64 1.05
C LYS A 39 11.85 -13.64 2.04
N ALA A 40 10.70 -13.99 2.64
CA ALA A 40 9.97 -13.10 3.54
C ALA A 40 10.81 -12.67 4.75
N ASP A 41 11.62 -13.55 5.30
CA ASP A 41 12.55 -13.31 6.41
C ASP A 41 13.54 -12.17 6.10
N LYS A 42 14.07 -12.14 4.87
CA LYS A 42 14.96 -11.07 4.41
C LYS A 42 14.23 -9.73 4.22
N TYR A 43 12.93 -9.77 3.98
CA TYR A 43 12.12 -8.56 3.76
C TYR A 43 11.69 -7.91 5.08
N LEU A 44 11.66 -8.64 6.18
CA LEU A 44 11.32 -8.12 7.50
C LEU A 44 12.27 -6.99 7.95
N GLY A 45 11.86 -6.25 8.97
CA GLY A 45 12.59 -5.10 9.50
C GLY A 45 12.15 -3.78 8.89
N LYS A 46 12.98 -2.75 9.08
CA LYS A 46 12.66 -1.37 8.71
C LYS A 46 13.03 -1.06 7.27
N TRP A 47 12.12 -0.33 6.61
CA TRP A 47 12.30 0.27 5.29
C TRP A 47 11.99 1.77 5.35
N TYR A 48 12.74 2.56 4.61
CA TYR A 48 12.45 3.97 4.34
C TYR A 48 11.68 4.06 3.02
N GLU A 49 10.63 4.85 3.00
CA GLU A 49 9.89 5.14 1.78
C GLU A 49 10.60 6.27 1.04
N ILE A 50 11.17 5.96 -0.12
CA ILE A 50 11.95 6.90 -0.93
C ILE A 50 11.06 7.70 -1.87
N ALA A 51 10.06 7.02 -2.47
CA ALA A 51 9.09 7.68 -3.33
C ALA A 51 7.75 6.96 -3.32
N ARG A 52 6.68 7.71 -3.61
CA ARG A 52 5.31 7.19 -3.75
C ARG A 52 4.49 8.08 -4.68
N PHE A 53 3.32 7.61 -5.10
CA PHE A 53 2.28 8.52 -5.59
C PHE A 53 1.58 9.23 -4.44
N ASP A 54 1.06 10.46 -4.71
CA ASP A 54 0.30 11.19 -3.70
C ASP A 54 -1.05 10.52 -3.43
N TYR A 55 -1.22 10.02 -2.24
CA TYR A 55 -2.44 9.38 -1.80
C TYR A 55 -2.92 9.92 -0.45
N LYS A 56 -4.25 9.93 -0.25
CA LYS A 56 -4.91 10.56 0.90
C LYS A 56 -4.32 10.21 2.27
N PHE A 57 -3.85 8.97 2.44
CA PHE A 57 -3.35 8.49 3.73
C PHE A 57 -1.92 8.96 4.03
N GLU A 58 -1.17 9.31 2.98
CA GLU A 58 0.25 9.69 3.08
C GLU A 58 0.50 11.14 2.64
N LYS A 59 -0.60 11.88 2.42
CA LYS A 59 -0.51 13.28 2.02
C LYS A 59 0.20 14.10 3.08
N ASP A 60 1.11 14.97 2.63
CA ASP A 60 1.91 15.87 3.46
C ASP A 60 2.83 15.14 4.47
N MET A 61 3.30 13.91 4.12
CA MET A 61 4.13 13.09 4.99
C MET A 61 5.59 13.05 4.52
N ASP A 62 6.51 13.33 5.45
CA ASP A 62 7.95 13.13 5.32
C ASP A 62 8.44 12.10 6.36
N ASN A 63 9.70 11.70 6.28
CA ASN A 63 10.33 10.73 7.20
C ASN A 63 9.52 9.42 7.31
N VAL A 64 8.89 9.00 6.19
CA VAL A 64 8.02 7.83 6.17
C VAL A 64 8.83 6.55 6.23
N THR A 65 8.41 5.66 7.10
CA THR A 65 9.02 4.33 7.28
C THR A 65 7.95 3.27 7.41
N ALA A 66 8.27 2.06 6.95
CA ALA A 66 7.48 0.86 7.19
C ALA A 66 8.36 -0.19 7.90
N THR A 67 7.87 -0.73 8.99
CA THR A 67 8.55 -1.82 9.72
C THR A 67 7.69 -3.08 9.63
N TYR A 68 8.30 -4.16 9.13
CA TYR A 68 7.64 -5.45 8.99
C TYR A 68 8.18 -6.42 10.03
N SER A 69 7.28 -7.10 10.75
CA SER A 69 7.64 -8.14 11.72
C SER A 69 6.68 -9.32 11.62
N GLN A 70 7.15 -10.50 11.96
CA GLN A 70 6.31 -11.70 11.91
C GLN A 70 5.44 -11.80 13.16
N ASN A 71 4.13 -12.02 12.94
CA ASN A 71 3.20 -12.34 14.01
C ASN A 71 3.26 -13.84 14.36
N PRO A 72 2.90 -14.22 15.61
CA PRO A 72 2.84 -15.64 16.01
C PRO A 72 1.93 -16.52 15.14
N ASN A 73 0.88 -15.94 14.55
CA ASN A 73 -0.04 -16.63 13.64
C ASN A 73 0.48 -16.77 12.19
N GLY A 74 1.74 -16.38 11.93
CA GLY A 74 2.38 -16.48 10.62
C GLY A 74 2.00 -15.38 9.63
N THR A 75 1.21 -14.38 10.04
CA THR A 75 1.00 -13.15 9.26
C THR A 75 2.14 -12.15 9.53
N ILE A 76 2.17 -11.05 8.79
CA ILE A 76 3.18 -9.99 8.94
C ILE A 76 2.50 -8.76 9.54
N ARG A 77 3.01 -8.27 10.67
CA ARG A 77 2.67 -6.97 11.22
C ARG A 77 3.33 -5.90 10.37
N VAL A 78 2.59 -4.88 10.01
CA VAL A 78 3.05 -3.70 9.28
C VAL A 78 2.88 -2.50 10.19
N ASP A 79 3.99 -1.81 10.47
CA ASP A 79 4.02 -0.61 11.30
C ASP A 79 4.56 0.55 10.45
N ASN A 80 3.64 1.40 9.98
CA ASN A 80 3.96 2.58 9.17
C ASN A 80 4.01 3.80 10.06
N LYS A 81 5.09 4.59 9.93
CA LYS A 81 5.29 5.82 10.67
C LYS A 81 5.76 6.93 9.73
N GLY A 82 5.24 8.15 9.91
CA GLY A 82 5.66 9.31 9.14
C GLY A 82 5.35 10.61 9.86
N TYR A 83 6.02 11.68 9.47
CA TYR A 83 5.83 13.01 10.02
C TYR A 83 4.98 13.87 9.08
N ASN A 84 3.79 14.28 9.53
CA ASN A 84 2.97 15.23 8.78
C ASN A 84 3.52 16.64 8.99
N TYR A 85 4.18 17.17 7.95
CA TYR A 85 4.89 18.46 8.04
C TYR A 85 3.96 19.68 8.07
N VAL A 86 2.70 19.53 7.62
CA VAL A 86 1.67 20.58 7.71
C VAL A 86 1.11 20.66 9.13
N LYS A 87 0.73 19.50 9.69
CA LYS A 87 0.18 19.41 11.05
C LYS A 87 1.24 19.38 12.15
N LYS A 88 2.53 19.24 11.78
CA LYS A 88 3.68 19.13 12.69
C LYS A 88 3.55 18.01 13.72
N GLU A 89 3.04 16.86 13.29
CA GLU A 89 2.81 15.69 14.15
C GLU A 89 3.29 14.39 13.52
N TRP A 90 3.74 13.46 14.33
CA TRP A 90 4.01 12.09 13.91
C TRP A 90 2.69 11.32 13.82
N LYS A 91 2.57 10.50 12.78
CA LYS A 91 1.48 9.56 12.60
C LYS A 91 2.00 8.16 12.52
N GLU A 92 1.24 7.24 13.06
CA GLU A 92 1.52 5.81 13.05
C GLU A 92 0.26 5.04 12.65
N SER A 93 0.44 3.98 11.86
CA SER A 93 -0.62 3.09 11.45
C SER A 93 -0.14 1.66 11.50
N ILE A 94 -0.86 0.82 12.25
CA ILE A 94 -0.53 -0.58 12.41
C ILE A 94 -1.50 -1.40 11.57
N GLY A 95 -0.94 -2.26 10.72
CA GLY A 95 -1.69 -3.15 9.85
C GLY A 95 -1.21 -4.59 9.92
N GLU A 96 -1.88 -5.43 9.16
CA GLU A 96 -1.53 -6.84 8.97
C GLU A 96 -1.40 -7.12 7.48
N ALA A 97 -0.33 -7.79 7.10
CA ALA A 97 -0.16 -8.31 5.75
C ALA A 97 -0.11 -9.84 5.76
N LYS A 98 -0.57 -10.43 4.65
CA LYS A 98 -0.48 -11.88 4.44
C LYS A 98 -0.33 -12.19 2.96
N PHE A 99 0.32 -13.29 2.66
CA PHE A 99 0.45 -13.77 1.29
C PHE A 99 -0.92 -14.08 0.67
N VAL A 100 -1.09 -13.77 -0.61
CA VAL A 100 -2.34 -14.04 -1.34
C VAL A 100 -2.46 -15.54 -1.61
N LYS A 101 -1.36 -16.19 -1.99
CA LYS A 101 -1.30 -17.62 -2.30
C LYS A 101 -0.01 -18.23 -1.72
N ASP A 102 1.03 -18.30 -2.53
CA ASP A 102 2.30 -18.93 -2.22
C ASP A 102 3.25 -17.91 -1.57
N LYS A 103 3.95 -18.33 -0.50
CA LYS A 103 4.97 -17.51 0.19
C LYS A 103 6.21 -17.27 -0.65
N ASN A 104 6.45 -18.08 -1.67
CA ASN A 104 7.54 -17.89 -2.63
C ASN A 104 7.28 -16.82 -3.69
N GLU A 105 6.04 -16.29 -3.75
CA GLU A 105 5.67 -15.17 -4.61
C GLU A 105 5.41 -13.94 -3.76
N ALA A 106 6.04 -12.83 -4.08
CA ALA A 106 5.94 -11.57 -3.35
C ALA A 106 4.58 -10.86 -3.58
N ARG A 107 3.49 -11.63 -3.59
CA ARG A 107 2.11 -11.14 -3.66
C ARG A 107 1.47 -11.20 -2.29
N LEU A 108 1.31 -10.04 -1.69
CA LEU A 108 0.68 -9.89 -0.39
C LEU A 108 -0.60 -9.05 -0.52
N LYS A 109 -1.40 -9.10 0.52
CA LYS A 109 -2.47 -8.15 0.77
C LYS A 109 -2.29 -7.58 2.17
N VAL A 110 -2.57 -6.28 2.31
CA VAL A 110 -2.42 -5.54 3.56
C VAL A 110 -3.74 -4.94 3.99
N SER A 111 -3.99 -4.92 5.29
CA SER A 111 -5.16 -4.29 5.90
C SER A 111 -4.75 -3.47 7.11
N PHE A 112 -5.15 -2.22 7.14
CA PHE A 112 -5.11 -1.33 8.32
C PHE A 112 -6.48 -1.23 8.99
N PHE A 113 -7.55 -1.60 8.28
CA PHE A 113 -8.94 -1.61 8.78
C PHE A 113 -9.65 -2.85 8.25
N LYS A 114 -9.73 -3.92 9.05
CA LYS A 114 -10.49 -5.12 8.67
C LYS A 114 -11.98 -4.80 8.56
N PRO A 115 -12.69 -5.32 7.55
CA PRO A 115 -12.29 -6.40 6.62
C PRO A 115 -11.67 -5.91 5.30
N ILE A 116 -11.25 -4.65 5.17
CA ILE A 116 -10.75 -4.05 3.93
C ILE A 116 -9.30 -4.47 3.70
N TRP A 117 -9.00 -5.06 2.53
CA TRP A 117 -7.68 -5.50 2.11
C TRP A 117 -7.26 -4.84 0.81
N ALA A 118 -6.04 -4.37 0.72
CA ALA A 118 -5.42 -3.82 -0.48
C ALA A 118 -4.29 -4.72 -0.98
N GLY A 119 -4.03 -4.71 -2.29
CA GLY A 119 -2.89 -5.41 -2.88
C GLY A 119 -1.57 -4.75 -2.50
N TYR A 120 -0.58 -5.58 -2.20
CA TYR A 120 0.80 -5.19 -1.92
C TYR A 120 1.71 -6.19 -2.61
N ASN A 121 2.32 -5.78 -3.72
CA ASN A 121 3.08 -6.66 -4.60
C ASN A 121 4.50 -6.13 -4.75
N VAL A 122 5.51 -6.85 -4.26
CA VAL A 122 6.90 -6.51 -4.55
C VAL A 122 7.18 -6.96 -5.98
N ILE A 123 7.37 -6.00 -6.89
CA ILE A 123 7.56 -6.26 -8.33
C ILE A 123 9.01 -6.18 -8.77
N ASP A 124 9.88 -5.63 -7.91
CA ASP A 124 11.34 -5.68 -8.05
C ASP A 124 11.99 -5.61 -6.68
N ILE A 125 13.10 -6.29 -6.52
CA ILE A 125 13.95 -6.27 -5.33
C ILE A 125 15.37 -6.65 -5.71
N ASP A 126 16.37 -6.03 -5.10
CA ASP A 126 17.75 -6.44 -5.30
C ASP A 126 18.09 -7.73 -4.52
N GLU A 127 19.14 -8.41 -4.91
CA GLU A 127 19.55 -9.70 -4.32
C GLU A 127 19.86 -9.62 -2.82
N ASN A 128 20.31 -8.46 -2.36
CA ASN A 128 20.64 -8.20 -0.97
C ASN A 128 19.45 -7.66 -0.15
N TYR A 129 18.26 -7.51 -0.75
CA TYR A 129 17.06 -6.98 -0.10
C TYR A 129 17.26 -5.58 0.51
N GLN A 130 18.01 -4.72 -0.20
CA GLN A 130 18.26 -3.34 0.21
C GLN A 130 17.28 -2.35 -0.42
N TYR A 131 16.76 -2.65 -1.62
CA TYR A 131 15.89 -1.78 -2.40
C TYR A 131 14.72 -2.56 -2.97
N ALA A 132 13.50 -2.03 -2.85
CA ALA A 132 12.30 -2.68 -3.35
C ALA A 132 11.40 -1.71 -4.11
N LEU A 133 10.81 -2.19 -5.22
CA LEU A 133 9.74 -1.53 -5.94
C LEU A 133 8.44 -2.28 -5.63
N VAL A 134 7.46 -1.57 -5.10
CA VAL A 134 6.20 -2.14 -4.63
C VAL A 134 5.03 -1.53 -5.40
N ALA A 135 4.18 -2.38 -5.95
CA ALA A 135 2.94 -2.01 -6.63
C ALA A 135 1.72 -2.36 -5.78
N GLY A 136 0.73 -1.47 -5.74
CA GLY A 136 -0.58 -1.79 -5.20
C GLY A 136 -1.41 -2.65 -6.16
N SER A 137 -2.74 -2.56 -6.06
CA SER A 137 -3.66 -3.31 -6.93
C SER A 137 -3.90 -2.65 -8.29
N SER A 138 -3.45 -1.42 -8.50
CA SER A 138 -3.64 -0.65 -9.75
C SER A 138 -2.50 0.33 -9.95
N LEU A 139 -2.44 0.96 -11.13
CA LEU A 139 -1.44 1.99 -11.48
C LEU A 139 -1.53 3.28 -10.63
N LYS A 140 -2.44 3.36 -9.67
CA LYS A 140 -2.53 4.49 -8.73
C LYS A 140 -1.62 4.35 -7.52
N TYR A 141 -1.00 3.19 -7.32
CA TYR A 141 -0.24 2.88 -6.11
C TYR A 141 1.11 2.29 -6.48
N LEU A 142 2.17 2.99 -6.12
CA LEU A 142 3.55 2.58 -6.29
C LEU A 142 4.39 3.16 -5.16
N TRP A 143 5.32 2.38 -4.64
CA TRP A 143 6.29 2.80 -3.64
C TRP A 143 7.68 2.33 -4.03
N ILE A 144 8.68 3.17 -3.79
CA ILE A 144 10.09 2.82 -3.81
C ILE A 144 10.57 2.79 -2.36
N LEU A 145 11.08 1.67 -1.93
CA LEU A 145 11.56 1.46 -0.57
C LEU A 145 13.06 1.20 -0.56
N SER A 146 13.73 1.63 0.51
CA SER A 146 15.16 1.42 0.75
C SER A 146 15.45 1.10 2.21
N ARG A 147 16.52 0.35 2.47
CA ARG A 147 17.03 0.14 3.85
C ARG A 147 17.74 1.38 4.40
N THR A 148 18.11 2.29 3.53
CA THR A 148 18.74 3.58 3.88
C THR A 148 17.84 4.75 3.47
N LYS A 149 18.13 5.95 3.96
CA LYS A 149 17.37 7.17 3.64
C LYS A 149 17.53 7.63 2.17
N GLU A 150 18.43 7.02 1.45
CA GLU A 150 18.78 7.33 0.08
C GLU A 150 18.77 6.08 -0.79
N ILE A 151 18.74 6.26 -2.10
CA ILE A 151 18.79 5.21 -3.10
C ILE A 151 19.85 5.55 -4.15
N PRO A 152 20.70 4.58 -4.55
CA PRO A 152 21.65 4.77 -5.65
C PRO A 152 20.95 5.12 -6.96
N GLU A 153 21.52 6.01 -7.75
CA GLU A 153 20.92 6.47 -9.01
C GLU A 153 20.66 5.30 -9.98
N SER A 154 21.54 4.31 -10.04
CA SER A 154 21.37 3.11 -10.86
C SER A 154 20.12 2.29 -10.49
N ILE A 155 19.83 2.17 -9.20
CA ILE A 155 18.62 1.49 -8.71
C ILE A 155 17.38 2.35 -9.00
N ARG A 156 17.49 3.67 -8.78
CA ARG A 156 16.43 4.62 -9.09
C ARG A 156 16.02 4.52 -10.56
N GLN A 157 16.96 4.59 -11.47
CA GLN A 157 16.69 4.50 -12.91
C GLN A 157 16.07 3.15 -13.29
N ARG A 158 16.59 2.04 -12.76
CA ARG A 158 16.02 0.71 -12.98
C ARG A 158 14.55 0.63 -12.56
N PHE A 159 14.22 1.17 -11.39
CA PHE A 159 12.85 1.14 -10.86
C PHE A 159 11.92 2.05 -11.65
N LEU A 160 12.37 3.25 -12.03
CA LEU A 160 11.60 4.17 -12.88
C LEU A 160 11.32 3.58 -14.26
N GLU A 161 12.33 2.99 -14.90
CA GLU A 161 12.18 2.33 -16.20
C GLU A 161 11.17 1.18 -16.11
N LYS A 162 11.31 0.31 -15.11
CA LYS A 162 10.38 -0.79 -14.89
C LYS A 162 8.94 -0.30 -14.67
N ALA A 163 8.76 0.73 -13.85
CA ALA A 163 7.46 1.33 -13.60
C ALA A 163 6.85 1.93 -14.87
N LYS A 164 7.62 2.67 -15.67
CA LYS A 164 7.19 3.22 -16.96
C LYS A 164 6.74 2.12 -17.93
N ASN A 165 7.48 1.03 -18.03
CA ASN A 165 7.15 -0.11 -18.90
C ASN A 165 5.86 -0.83 -18.49
N ILE A 166 5.46 -0.74 -17.22
CA ILE A 166 4.17 -1.24 -16.72
C ILE A 166 3.02 -0.26 -17.04
N GLY A 167 3.33 1.01 -17.26
CA GLY A 167 2.37 2.08 -17.57
C GLY A 167 2.15 3.09 -16.44
N TYR A 168 3.03 3.14 -15.44
CA TYR A 168 2.99 4.17 -14.41
C TYR A 168 3.47 5.53 -14.93
N ASN A 169 2.79 6.62 -14.57
CA ASN A 169 3.28 7.98 -14.79
C ASN A 169 4.29 8.35 -13.70
N THR A 170 5.56 8.01 -13.91
CA THR A 170 6.61 8.20 -12.89
C THR A 170 6.94 9.66 -12.61
N ASP A 171 6.50 10.59 -13.45
CA ASP A 171 6.72 12.03 -13.25
C ASP A 171 5.81 12.59 -12.13
N GLU A 172 4.77 11.84 -11.74
CA GLU A 172 3.89 12.17 -10.60
C GLU A 172 4.40 11.64 -9.26
N LEU A 173 5.57 10.95 -9.22
CA LEU A 173 6.12 10.44 -7.97
C LEU A 173 6.56 11.57 -7.05
N ILE A 174 6.12 11.51 -5.81
CA ILE A 174 6.61 12.34 -4.71
C ILE A 174 7.84 11.68 -4.12
N TRP A 175 8.95 12.41 -4.06
CA TRP A 175 10.19 11.98 -3.42
C TRP A 175 10.16 12.41 -1.95
N VAL A 176 10.18 11.42 -1.06
CA VAL A 176 10.03 11.63 0.39
C VAL A 176 11.32 12.13 1.01
N ARG A 177 11.25 13.21 1.78
CA ARG A 177 12.40 13.75 2.50
C ARG A 177 12.63 12.97 3.79
N HIS A 178 13.92 12.72 4.07
CA HIS A 178 14.38 12.08 5.30
C HIS A 178 15.46 12.95 5.97
N ASN A 179 15.13 13.48 7.13
CA ASN A 179 16.03 14.30 7.95
C ASN A 179 16.77 13.42 8.97
#